data_a64861630f4d45427d5ba0e0583ce9ec
#
_entry.id   a64861630f4d45427d5ba0e0583ce9ec
#
_cell.length_a   1.000
_cell.length_b   1.000
_cell.length_c   1.000
_cell.angle_alpha   90.00
_cell.angle_beta   90.00
_cell.angle_gamma   90.00
#
_symmetry.space_group_name_H-M   'P 1'
#
loop_
_entity.id
_entity.type
_entity.pdbx_description
1 polymer ?
#
loop_
_entity_poly.entity_id
_entity_poly.type
_entity_poly.pdbx_seq_one_letter_code
_entity_poly.pdbx_strand_id
1 'polypeptide(L)'
;MSPDDLSRLMPFLVLASALCLFALISIVLRLALIERSWPAIGRFVTARGVKAHVIEQGSGPEVLMVHGAASNGRELISALGHRLTDMRLIAPDRPGLGYSGRPKNAATLGEQAAFIADILRQTASGPVVAVGHSWGSGVILRLALDHPELVKALVLLAPASHPWQKSASWLNRIAGWPILGDLLVWTLPPLVGPKLAPKGIARGFAPGPVNPPDYGDKIGTPLFFRPKAYKANAEDMVIGSAEMGKQAVRYSSLTLPVTIVSGQGDVIVYNAIHAAGLKRDIPHATSFRVPEAGHMPHWVDPDLVEGIIRAHATDTVYEGSSAQFRAEP
;
A
#
# COMPACT_ATOMS: atom_id res chain seq x y z
N MET A 1 -2.94 -51.75 13.44
CA MET A 1 -2.78 -51.03 14.72
C MET A 1 -3.60 -51.83 15.74
N SER A 2 -2.99 -52.30 16.79
CA SER A 2 -3.69 -53.06 17.83
C SER A 2 -4.55 -52.13 18.71
N PRO A 3 -5.60 -52.63 19.42
CA PRO A 3 -6.35 -51.84 20.37
C PRO A 3 -5.47 -51.17 21.43
N ASP A 4 -4.37 -51.83 21.84
CA ASP A 4 -3.41 -51.32 22.81
C ASP A 4 -2.57 -50.16 22.24
N ASP A 5 -2.21 -50.18 20.96
CA ASP A 5 -1.52 -49.05 20.28
C ASP A 5 -2.43 -47.84 20.22
N LEU A 6 -3.73 -48.06 19.95
CA LEU A 6 -4.71 -46.97 19.88
C LEU A 6 -4.91 -46.32 21.26
N SER A 7 -5.00 -47.12 22.33
CA SER A 7 -5.16 -46.61 23.70
C SER A 7 -3.97 -45.77 24.17
N ARG A 8 -2.75 -46.10 23.75
CA ARG A 8 -1.52 -45.35 24.05
C ARG A 8 -1.43 -44.04 23.24
N LEU A 9 -1.98 -44.00 22.03
CA LEU A 9 -1.98 -42.81 21.19
C LEU A 9 -3.08 -41.81 21.55
N MET A 10 -4.19 -42.26 22.13
CA MET A 10 -5.34 -41.40 22.47
C MET A 10 -4.98 -40.16 23.31
N PRO A 11 -4.19 -40.25 24.41
CA PRO A 11 -3.84 -39.05 25.19
C PRO A 11 -3.07 -38.03 24.38
N PHE A 12 -2.18 -38.47 23.49
CA PHE A 12 -1.41 -37.55 22.61
C PHE A 12 -2.31 -36.91 21.57
N LEU A 13 -3.26 -37.63 20.99
CA LEU A 13 -4.23 -37.11 20.05
C LEU A 13 -5.17 -36.09 20.72
N VAL A 14 -5.64 -36.38 21.94
CA VAL A 14 -6.46 -35.47 22.73
C VAL A 14 -5.69 -34.18 23.05
N LEU A 15 -4.43 -34.31 23.53
CA LEU A 15 -3.58 -33.15 23.81
C LEU A 15 -3.30 -32.30 22.55
N ALA A 16 -2.95 -32.93 21.43
CA ALA A 16 -2.72 -32.25 20.16
C ALA A 16 -3.98 -31.52 19.71
N SER A 17 -5.15 -32.15 19.78
CA SER A 17 -6.43 -31.53 19.43
C SER A 17 -6.77 -30.35 20.34
N ALA A 18 -6.53 -30.47 21.64
CA ALA A 18 -6.73 -29.37 22.59
C ALA A 18 -5.79 -28.19 22.31
N LEU A 19 -4.53 -28.45 21.99
CA LEU A 19 -3.56 -27.42 21.61
C LEU A 19 -3.95 -26.72 20.30
N CYS A 20 -4.39 -27.47 19.28
CA CYS A 20 -4.89 -26.91 18.03
C CYS A 20 -6.13 -26.03 18.24
N LEU A 21 -7.08 -26.50 19.06
CA LEU A 21 -8.29 -25.73 19.39
C LEU A 21 -7.93 -24.43 20.14
N PHE A 22 -7.05 -24.52 21.14
CA PHE A 22 -6.56 -23.36 21.87
C PHE A 22 -5.88 -22.34 20.96
N ALA A 23 -5.02 -22.81 20.04
CA ALA A 23 -4.36 -21.95 19.06
C ALA A 23 -5.39 -21.25 18.13
N LEU A 24 -6.38 -22.00 17.62
CA LEU A 24 -7.45 -21.48 16.79
C LEU A 24 -8.26 -20.40 17.52
N ILE A 25 -8.71 -20.69 18.75
CA ILE A 25 -9.44 -19.71 19.57
C ILE A 25 -8.58 -18.46 19.80
N SER A 26 -7.31 -18.63 20.13
CA SER A 26 -6.39 -17.52 20.35
C SER A 26 -6.23 -16.64 19.10
N ILE A 27 -6.16 -17.23 17.92
CA ILE A 27 -6.09 -16.50 16.64
C ILE A 27 -7.40 -15.74 16.41
N VAL A 28 -8.55 -16.40 16.56
CA VAL A 28 -9.87 -15.76 16.34
C VAL A 28 -10.08 -14.59 17.29
N LEU A 29 -9.76 -14.75 18.57
CA LEU A 29 -9.84 -13.65 19.55
C LEU A 29 -8.90 -12.50 19.20
N ARG A 30 -7.68 -12.80 18.77
CA ARG A 30 -6.71 -11.78 18.35
C ARG A 30 -7.22 -11.01 17.12
N LEU A 31 -7.79 -11.69 16.12
CA LEU A 31 -8.35 -11.02 14.93
C LEU A 31 -9.52 -10.11 15.32
N ALA A 32 -10.40 -10.57 16.22
CA ALA A 32 -11.50 -9.75 16.74
C ALA A 32 -10.99 -8.51 17.49
N LEU A 33 -9.93 -8.67 18.31
CA LEU A 33 -9.30 -7.54 19.00
C LEU A 33 -8.68 -6.53 18.02
N ILE A 34 -8.01 -7.01 16.96
CA ILE A 34 -7.46 -6.13 15.90
C ILE A 34 -8.58 -5.31 15.28
N GLU A 35 -9.68 -5.93 14.86
CA GLU A 35 -10.79 -5.23 14.22
C GLU A 35 -11.52 -4.27 15.16
N ARG A 36 -11.58 -4.60 16.45
CA ARG A 36 -12.13 -3.72 17.49
C ARG A 36 -11.22 -2.50 17.75
N SER A 37 -9.89 -2.68 17.74
CA SER A 37 -8.92 -1.62 18.00
C SER A 37 -8.79 -0.65 16.83
N TRP A 38 -8.91 -1.15 15.61
CA TRP A 38 -8.86 -0.36 14.37
C TRP A 38 -10.09 -0.61 13.50
N PRO A 39 -11.30 -0.16 13.92
CA PRO A 39 -12.52 -0.36 13.14
C PRO A 39 -12.47 0.38 11.80
N ALA A 40 -13.32 0.01 10.85
CA ALA A 40 -13.49 0.77 9.62
C ALA A 40 -14.00 2.19 9.96
N ILE A 41 -13.26 3.22 9.49
CA ILE A 41 -13.57 4.64 9.77
C ILE A 41 -14.11 5.38 8.56
N GLY A 42 -14.28 4.72 7.45
CA GLY A 42 -14.81 5.28 6.20
C GLY A 42 -16.17 4.73 5.86
N ARG A 43 -16.54 4.89 4.61
CA ARG A 43 -17.75 4.27 4.04
C ARG A 43 -17.41 3.11 3.10
N PHE A 44 -18.41 2.37 2.72
CA PHE A 44 -18.28 1.30 1.74
C PHE A 44 -19.00 1.67 0.45
N VAL A 45 -18.34 1.41 -0.68
CA VAL A 45 -18.93 1.45 -2.02
C VAL A 45 -18.74 0.08 -2.68
N THR A 46 -19.36 -0.14 -3.85
CA THR A 46 -19.14 -1.37 -4.61
C THR A 46 -18.16 -1.11 -5.74
N ALA A 47 -17.05 -1.84 -5.78
CA ALA A 47 -16.07 -1.77 -6.86
C ALA A 47 -15.72 -3.18 -7.32
N ARG A 48 -15.70 -3.43 -8.64
CA ARG A 48 -15.43 -4.75 -9.22
C ARG A 48 -16.27 -5.89 -8.58
N GLY A 49 -17.53 -5.59 -8.18
CA GLY A 49 -18.44 -6.55 -7.58
C GLY A 49 -18.17 -6.90 -6.11
N VAL A 50 -17.26 -6.23 -5.44
CA VAL A 50 -16.99 -6.42 -4.00
C VAL A 50 -17.12 -5.12 -3.22
N LYS A 51 -17.25 -5.20 -1.88
CA LYS A 51 -17.22 -4.02 -1.02
C LYS A 51 -15.82 -3.40 -1.04
N ALA A 52 -15.74 -2.12 -1.33
CA ALA A 52 -14.55 -1.29 -1.25
C ALA A 52 -14.70 -0.31 -0.08
N HIS A 53 -13.75 -0.31 0.84
CA HIS A 53 -13.70 0.64 1.94
C HIS A 53 -12.94 1.89 1.50
N VAL A 54 -13.50 3.06 1.80
CA VAL A 54 -12.94 4.35 1.42
C VAL A 54 -13.00 5.29 2.63
N ILE A 55 -11.86 5.82 3.03
CA ILE A 55 -11.79 6.90 4.02
C ILE A 55 -11.94 8.21 3.27
N GLU A 56 -12.87 9.06 3.68
CA GLU A 56 -13.06 10.39 3.12
C GLU A 56 -12.92 11.44 4.22
N GLN A 57 -12.22 12.53 3.93
CA GLN A 57 -11.96 13.61 4.87
C GLN A 57 -11.89 14.95 4.14
N GLY A 58 -12.38 16.02 4.78
CA GLY A 58 -12.29 17.38 4.26
C GLY A 58 -13.26 17.70 3.13
N SER A 59 -13.08 18.88 2.55
CA SER A 59 -13.90 19.40 1.44
C SER A 59 -13.05 20.33 0.58
N GLY A 60 -13.37 20.46 -0.71
CA GLY A 60 -12.61 21.27 -1.67
C GLY A 60 -12.05 20.44 -2.82
N PRO A 61 -10.91 20.82 -3.42
CA PRO A 61 -10.28 20.06 -4.49
C PRO A 61 -10.04 18.60 -4.11
N GLU A 62 -10.30 17.69 -5.03
CA GLU A 62 -10.31 16.25 -4.74
C GLU A 62 -8.94 15.62 -4.94
N VAL A 63 -8.49 14.87 -3.92
CA VAL A 63 -7.20 14.18 -3.88
C VAL A 63 -7.41 12.71 -3.57
N LEU A 64 -7.05 11.85 -4.52
CA LEU A 64 -7.00 10.41 -4.32
C LEU A 64 -5.69 10.05 -3.61
N MET A 65 -5.75 9.21 -2.57
CA MET A 65 -4.59 8.74 -1.81
C MET A 65 -4.52 7.21 -1.81
N VAL A 66 -3.57 6.62 -2.55
CA VAL A 66 -3.43 5.16 -2.68
C VAL A 66 -2.19 4.68 -1.95
N HIS A 67 -2.42 3.89 -0.90
CA HIS A 67 -1.39 3.36 -0.01
C HIS A 67 -0.50 2.28 -0.64
N GLY A 68 0.66 2.04 -0.04
CA GLY A 68 1.64 1.05 -0.45
C GLY A 68 1.29 -0.40 -0.10
N ALA A 69 2.26 -1.30 -0.28
CA ALA A 69 2.18 -2.68 0.18
C ALA A 69 2.13 -2.74 1.71
N ALA A 70 1.54 -3.82 2.25
CA ALA A 70 1.43 -4.07 3.70
C ALA A 70 0.79 -2.93 4.52
N SER A 71 -0.05 -2.10 3.90
CA SER A 71 -0.65 -0.91 4.48
C SER A 71 -2.16 -0.84 4.19
N ASN A 72 -2.79 0.29 4.47
CA ASN A 72 -4.20 0.58 4.22
C ASN A 72 -4.42 2.10 4.08
N GLY A 73 -5.64 2.54 3.79
CA GLY A 73 -5.97 3.95 3.54
C GLY A 73 -5.63 4.93 4.67
N ARG A 74 -5.47 4.44 5.91
CA ARG A 74 -5.10 5.29 7.06
C ARG A 74 -3.69 5.87 6.92
N GLU A 75 -2.80 5.23 6.16
CA GLU A 75 -1.39 5.58 6.12
C GLU A 75 -1.16 7.00 5.59
N LEU A 76 -1.63 7.31 4.37
CA LEU A 76 -1.49 8.65 3.80
C LEU A 76 -2.38 9.69 4.50
N ILE A 77 -3.56 9.29 4.98
CA ILE A 77 -4.42 10.17 5.79
C ILE A 77 -3.74 10.55 7.11
N SER A 78 -3.06 9.62 7.76
CA SER A 78 -2.34 9.92 9.02
C SER A 78 -1.14 10.84 8.80
N ALA A 79 -0.47 10.74 7.65
CA ALA A 79 0.65 11.60 7.30
C ALA A 79 0.21 13.02 6.91
N LEU A 80 -0.82 13.15 6.07
CA LEU A 80 -1.13 14.37 5.34
C LEU A 80 -2.52 14.95 5.63
N GLY A 81 -3.45 14.15 6.18
CA GLY A 81 -4.85 14.54 6.30
C GLY A 81 -5.09 15.78 7.18
N HIS A 82 -4.30 15.96 8.24
CA HIS A 82 -4.38 17.13 9.11
C HIS A 82 -3.83 18.42 8.47
N ARG A 83 -3.08 18.30 7.37
CA ARG A 83 -2.48 19.41 6.62
C ARG A 83 -3.35 19.87 5.46
N LEU A 84 -4.11 18.95 4.87
CA LEU A 84 -4.93 19.14 3.67
C LEU A 84 -6.42 19.26 4.03
N THR A 85 -6.74 20.01 5.09
CA THR A 85 -8.13 20.11 5.62
C THR A 85 -9.09 20.88 4.70
N ASP A 86 -8.56 21.69 3.81
CA ASP A 86 -9.27 22.43 2.76
C ASP A 86 -9.37 21.65 1.42
N MET A 87 -8.98 20.39 1.42
CA MET A 87 -9.10 19.46 0.29
C MET A 87 -9.97 18.27 0.67
N ARG A 88 -10.66 17.70 -0.31
CA ARG A 88 -11.40 16.46 -0.13
C ARG A 88 -10.50 15.28 -0.45
N LEU A 89 -10.09 14.57 0.59
CA LEU A 89 -9.23 13.42 0.51
C LEU A 89 -10.07 12.15 0.33
N ILE A 90 -9.71 11.31 -0.63
CA ILE A 90 -10.35 10.03 -0.96
C ILE A 90 -9.27 8.96 -0.84
N ALA A 91 -9.28 8.19 0.25
CA ALA A 91 -8.26 7.19 0.54
C ALA A 91 -8.86 5.78 0.60
N PRO A 92 -8.94 5.07 -0.53
CA PRO A 92 -9.44 3.70 -0.56
C PRO A 92 -8.43 2.72 0.02
N ASP A 93 -8.93 1.69 0.67
CA ASP A 93 -8.15 0.48 0.89
C ASP A 93 -8.03 -0.28 -0.44
N ARG A 94 -6.80 -0.62 -0.86
CA ARG A 94 -6.57 -1.42 -2.07
C ARG A 94 -7.22 -2.81 -1.96
N PRO A 95 -7.49 -3.50 -3.10
CA PRO A 95 -8.18 -4.79 -3.10
C PRO A 95 -7.60 -5.82 -2.14
N GLY A 96 -8.40 -6.27 -1.18
CA GLY A 96 -8.04 -7.28 -0.18
C GLY A 96 -7.24 -6.76 1.02
N LEU A 97 -6.90 -5.48 1.05
CA LEU A 97 -6.21 -4.82 2.17
C LEU A 97 -7.20 -3.98 2.98
N GLY A 98 -6.78 -3.55 4.18
CA GLY A 98 -7.67 -2.83 5.08
C GLY A 98 -9.01 -3.54 5.23
N TYR A 99 -10.09 -2.88 4.87
CA TYR A 99 -11.46 -3.43 4.92
C TYR A 99 -12.06 -3.68 3.54
N SER A 100 -11.29 -3.53 2.47
CA SER A 100 -11.74 -3.83 1.11
C SER A 100 -11.78 -5.32 0.82
N GLY A 101 -12.79 -5.74 0.07
CA GLY A 101 -12.87 -7.06 -0.54
C GLY A 101 -11.81 -7.25 -1.63
N ARG A 102 -11.62 -8.49 -2.07
CA ARG A 102 -10.68 -8.84 -3.13
C ARG A 102 -11.41 -9.41 -4.35
N PRO A 103 -11.53 -8.67 -5.45
CA PRO A 103 -12.09 -9.21 -6.69
C PRO A 103 -11.14 -10.23 -7.32
N LYS A 104 -11.64 -10.99 -8.30
CA LYS A 104 -10.80 -11.91 -9.09
C LYS A 104 -9.69 -11.14 -9.80
N ASN A 105 -8.52 -11.76 -9.94
CA ASN A 105 -7.35 -11.19 -10.61
C ASN A 105 -6.82 -9.88 -10.02
N ALA A 106 -7.23 -9.50 -8.82
CA ALA A 106 -6.87 -8.24 -8.17
C ALA A 106 -5.36 -8.10 -7.86
N ALA A 107 -4.57 -9.14 -8.06
CA ALA A 107 -3.12 -9.02 -8.01
C ALA A 107 -2.56 -8.19 -9.18
N THR A 108 -3.22 -8.16 -10.34
CA THR A 108 -2.78 -7.38 -11.49
C THR A 108 -2.99 -5.88 -11.28
N LEU A 109 -2.06 -5.06 -11.76
CA LEU A 109 -2.20 -3.59 -11.67
C LEU A 109 -3.43 -3.08 -12.44
N GLY A 110 -3.78 -3.72 -13.55
CA GLY A 110 -4.98 -3.37 -14.31
C GLY A 110 -6.27 -3.53 -13.51
N GLU A 111 -6.42 -4.65 -12.79
CA GLU A 111 -7.61 -4.87 -11.96
C GLU A 111 -7.63 -3.94 -10.73
N GLN A 112 -6.46 -3.64 -10.14
CA GLN A 112 -6.37 -2.66 -9.06
C GLN A 112 -6.72 -1.24 -9.54
N ALA A 113 -6.26 -0.84 -10.71
CA ALA A 113 -6.61 0.45 -11.32
C ALA A 113 -8.11 0.53 -11.64
N ALA A 114 -8.69 -0.52 -12.23
CA ALA A 114 -10.13 -0.58 -12.50
C ALA A 114 -10.97 -0.54 -11.20
N PHE A 115 -10.49 -1.17 -10.12
CA PHE A 115 -11.11 -1.07 -8.80
C PHE A 115 -11.12 0.37 -8.28
N ILE A 116 -10.01 1.09 -8.39
CA ILE A 116 -9.92 2.50 -8.00
C ILE A 116 -10.79 3.37 -8.92
N ALA A 117 -10.83 3.10 -10.22
CA ALA A 117 -11.69 3.82 -11.17
C ALA A 117 -13.19 3.68 -10.80
N ASP A 118 -13.63 2.47 -10.44
CA ASP A 118 -15.02 2.24 -9.98
C ASP A 118 -15.33 3.02 -8.70
N ILE A 119 -14.36 3.15 -7.79
CA ILE A 119 -14.51 3.99 -6.58
C ILE A 119 -14.63 5.46 -6.97
N LEU A 120 -13.73 5.99 -7.79
CA LEU A 120 -13.73 7.39 -8.18
C LEU A 120 -15.02 7.79 -8.89
N ARG A 121 -15.56 6.95 -9.78
CA ARG A 121 -16.85 7.20 -10.45
C ARG A 121 -18.05 7.34 -9.50
N GLN A 122 -17.92 6.83 -8.28
CA GLN A 122 -18.96 6.92 -7.25
C GLN A 122 -18.66 7.96 -6.17
N THR A 123 -17.43 8.41 -6.08
CA THR A 123 -16.98 9.26 -4.97
C THR A 123 -16.45 10.61 -5.43
N ALA A 124 -15.84 10.71 -6.59
CA ALA A 124 -15.30 11.96 -7.10
C ALA A 124 -16.30 12.69 -8.02
N SER A 125 -16.18 13.99 -8.08
CA SER A 125 -16.98 14.87 -8.95
C SER A 125 -16.28 15.21 -10.29
N GLY A 126 -14.98 14.93 -10.39
CA GLY A 126 -14.16 15.20 -11.58
C GLY A 126 -12.79 14.53 -11.48
N PRO A 127 -11.87 14.90 -12.38
CA PRO A 127 -10.49 14.40 -12.34
C PRO A 127 -9.78 14.80 -11.05
N VAL A 128 -9.11 13.85 -10.40
CA VAL A 128 -8.44 14.03 -9.11
C VAL A 128 -6.93 14.22 -9.25
N VAL A 129 -6.30 14.89 -8.28
CA VAL A 129 -4.86 14.75 -8.05
C VAL A 129 -4.64 13.39 -7.38
N ALA A 130 -3.93 12.49 -8.06
CA ALA A 130 -3.68 11.15 -7.55
C ALA A 130 -2.31 11.07 -6.86
N VAL A 131 -2.33 10.76 -5.56
CA VAL A 131 -1.16 10.55 -4.71
C VAL A 131 -1.01 9.07 -4.44
N GLY A 132 0.14 8.48 -4.75
CA GLY A 132 0.39 7.07 -4.50
C GLY A 132 1.72 6.85 -3.79
N HIS A 133 1.71 6.01 -2.76
CA HIS A 133 2.92 5.61 -2.07
C HIS A 133 3.35 4.21 -2.52
N SER A 134 4.63 4.04 -2.84
CA SER A 134 5.24 2.73 -3.13
C SER A 134 4.45 1.94 -4.19
N TRP A 135 3.85 0.81 -3.84
CA TRP A 135 2.96 0.04 -4.70
C TRP A 135 1.76 0.85 -5.21
N GLY A 136 1.22 1.72 -4.36
CA GLY A 136 0.13 2.64 -4.73
C GLY A 136 0.49 3.54 -5.90
N SER A 137 1.76 3.94 -6.03
CA SER A 137 2.26 4.67 -7.21
C SER A 137 2.10 3.86 -8.50
N GLY A 138 2.42 2.55 -8.46
CA GLY A 138 2.20 1.66 -9.60
C GLY A 138 0.71 1.56 -9.99
N VAL A 139 -0.17 1.55 -9.00
CA VAL A 139 -1.63 1.51 -9.23
C VAL A 139 -2.13 2.80 -9.86
N ILE A 140 -1.73 3.99 -9.35
CA ILE A 140 -2.18 5.27 -9.92
C ILE A 140 -1.53 5.58 -11.28
N LEU A 141 -0.31 5.11 -11.53
CA LEU A 141 0.28 5.14 -12.87
C LEU A 141 -0.56 4.31 -13.84
N ARG A 142 -1.01 3.13 -13.43
CA ARG A 142 -1.91 2.31 -14.23
C ARG A 142 -3.27 2.97 -14.42
N LEU A 143 -3.80 3.59 -13.38
CA LEU A 143 -5.06 4.35 -13.45
C LEU A 143 -4.97 5.46 -14.51
N ALA A 144 -3.90 6.24 -14.49
CA ALA A 144 -3.70 7.33 -15.46
C ALA A 144 -3.52 6.82 -16.91
N LEU A 145 -2.95 5.63 -17.09
CA LEU A 145 -2.79 4.99 -18.40
C LEU A 145 -4.09 4.42 -18.97
N ASP A 146 -4.95 3.86 -18.11
CA ASP A 146 -6.17 3.16 -18.54
C ASP A 146 -7.44 4.03 -18.40
N HIS A 147 -7.41 5.04 -17.53
CA HIS A 147 -8.53 5.95 -17.21
C HIS A 147 -8.04 7.40 -17.08
N PRO A 148 -7.42 7.99 -18.13
CA PRO A 148 -6.85 9.33 -18.09
C PRO A 148 -7.88 10.41 -17.73
N GLU A 149 -9.14 10.18 -18.02
CA GLU A 149 -10.26 11.07 -17.69
C GLU A 149 -10.50 11.26 -16.20
N LEU A 150 -9.98 10.37 -15.37
CA LEU A 150 -10.15 10.40 -13.91
C LEU A 150 -8.97 11.07 -13.17
N VAL A 151 -7.87 11.35 -13.85
CA VAL A 151 -6.63 11.79 -13.21
C VAL A 151 -6.16 13.12 -13.78
N LYS A 152 -6.07 14.15 -12.93
CA LYS A 152 -5.57 15.49 -13.27
C LYS A 152 -4.04 15.56 -13.22
N ALA A 153 -3.43 14.98 -12.19
CA ALA A 153 -1.99 14.95 -11.98
C ALA A 153 -1.58 13.76 -11.11
N LEU A 154 -0.31 13.36 -11.20
CA LEU A 154 0.27 12.29 -10.40
C LEU A 154 1.33 12.82 -9.42
N VAL A 155 1.21 12.42 -8.15
CA VAL A 155 2.24 12.60 -7.11
C VAL A 155 2.68 11.21 -6.64
N LEU A 156 3.89 10.84 -7.00
CA LEU A 156 4.45 9.51 -6.82
C LEU A 156 5.45 9.51 -5.66
N LEU A 157 5.09 8.92 -4.54
CA LEU A 157 5.89 8.88 -3.31
C LEU A 157 6.65 7.55 -3.21
N ALA A 158 7.99 7.59 -3.23
CA ALA A 158 8.84 6.40 -3.23
C ALA A 158 8.33 5.31 -4.20
N PRO A 159 8.14 5.62 -5.49
CA PRO A 159 7.30 4.85 -6.40
C PRO A 159 7.87 3.50 -6.78
N ALA A 160 7.09 2.42 -6.65
CA ALA A 160 7.32 1.17 -7.37
C ALA A 160 6.73 1.31 -8.79
N SER A 161 7.56 1.24 -9.82
CA SER A 161 7.16 1.57 -11.20
C SER A 161 7.76 0.70 -12.29
N HIS A 162 8.95 0.14 -12.07
CA HIS A 162 9.69 -0.62 -13.06
C HIS A 162 9.96 -2.06 -12.59
N PRO A 163 10.25 -2.99 -13.50
CA PRO A 163 10.61 -4.34 -13.10
C PRO A 163 11.94 -4.37 -12.33
N TRP A 164 12.02 -5.27 -11.37
CA TRP A 164 13.23 -5.50 -10.57
C TRP A 164 13.59 -6.98 -10.54
N GLN A 165 14.86 -7.29 -10.36
CA GLN A 165 15.36 -8.68 -10.43
C GLN A 165 15.05 -9.53 -9.19
N LYS A 166 14.80 -8.89 -8.04
CA LYS A 166 14.60 -9.60 -6.78
C LYS A 166 13.24 -10.30 -6.76
N SER A 167 13.27 -11.62 -6.66
CA SER A 167 12.03 -12.39 -6.55
C SER A 167 11.30 -12.18 -5.22
N ALA A 168 9.98 -12.37 -5.22
CA ALA A 168 9.17 -12.39 -4.01
C ALA A 168 9.72 -13.40 -3.00
N SER A 169 9.57 -13.10 -1.70
CA SER A 169 9.99 -14.01 -0.63
C SER A 169 9.31 -15.37 -0.78
N TRP A 170 9.98 -16.44 -0.30
CA TRP A 170 9.39 -17.78 -0.32
C TRP A 170 8.06 -17.84 0.45
N LEU A 171 7.92 -17.07 1.53
CA LEU A 171 6.67 -16.93 2.29
C LEU A 171 5.53 -16.40 1.43
N ASN A 172 5.78 -15.35 0.62
CA ASN A 172 4.77 -14.80 -0.27
C ASN A 172 4.34 -15.82 -1.35
N ARG A 173 5.28 -16.63 -1.85
CA ARG A 173 4.94 -17.68 -2.84
C ARG A 173 4.07 -18.76 -2.24
N ILE A 174 4.41 -19.26 -1.05
CA ILE A 174 3.63 -20.30 -0.37
C ILE A 174 2.26 -19.77 0.04
N ALA A 175 2.13 -18.50 0.44
CA ALA A 175 0.85 -17.90 0.82
C ALA A 175 -0.25 -18.04 -0.27
N GLY A 176 0.15 -18.11 -1.53
CA GLY A 176 -0.76 -18.36 -2.67
C GLY A 176 -1.13 -19.83 -2.91
N TRP A 177 -0.49 -20.80 -2.25
CA TRP A 177 -0.76 -22.22 -2.48
C TRP A 177 -2.06 -22.66 -1.79
N PRO A 178 -2.85 -23.54 -2.42
CA PRO A 178 -4.00 -24.17 -1.76
C PRO A 178 -3.57 -24.91 -0.51
N ILE A 179 -4.41 -24.91 0.53
CA ILE A 179 -4.25 -25.58 1.82
C ILE A 179 -3.02 -25.10 2.60
N LEU A 180 -1.80 -25.30 2.10
CA LEU A 180 -0.57 -24.89 2.78
C LEU A 180 -0.48 -23.37 2.95
N GLY A 181 -0.86 -22.62 1.92
CA GLY A 181 -0.92 -21.15 1.98
C GLY A 181 -1.97 -20.69 2.98
N ASP A 182 -3.15 -21.30 2.99
CA ASP A 182 -4.19 -20.96 3.94
C ASP A 182 -3.75 -21.27 5.38
N LEU A 183 -3.15 -22.44 5.63
CA LEU A 183 -2.59 -22.78 6.93
C LEU A 183 -1.53 -21.76 7.39
N LEU A 184 -0.62 -21.37 6.48
CA LEU A 184 0.41 -20.39 6.75
C LEU A 184 -0.20 -19.03 7.12
N VAL A 185 -1.11 -18.50 6.30
CA VAL A 185 -1.64 -17.13 6.52
C VAL A 185 -2.57 -17.03 7.71
N TRP A 186 -3.21 -18.14 8.12
CA TRP A 186 -4.04 -18.19 9.32
C TRP A 186 -3.22 -18.33 10.61
N THR A 187 -1.99 -18.80 10.54
CA THR A 187 -1.15 -19.06 11.72
C THR A 187 -0.03 -18.05 11.87
N LEU A 188 0.88 -17.98 10.92
CA LEU A 188 2.14 -17.24 11.06
C LEU A 188 1.97 -15.72 11.15
N PRO A 189 1.28 -15.02 10.21
CA PRO A 189 1.13 -13.57 10.28
C PRO A 189 0.43 -13.09 11.57
N PRO A 190 -0.70 -13.63 12.01
CA PRO A 190 -1.34 -13.15 13.23
C PRO A 190 -0.51 -13.39 14.51
N LEU A 191 0.30 -14.45 14.57
CA LEU A 191 1.07 -14.80 15.75
C LEU A 191 2.42 -14.10 15.84
N VAL A 192 3.13 -14.01 14.72
CA VAL A 192 4.53 -13.52 14.67
C VAL A 192 4.62 -12.09 14.11
N GLY A 193 3.73 -11.74 13.19
CA GLY A 193 3.75 -10.45 12.49
C GLY A 193 3.82 -9.24 13.42
N PRO A 194 2.97 -9.11 14.45
CA PRO A 194 3.02 -7.96 15.36
C PRO A 194 4.36 -7.79 16.08
N LYS A 195 5.08 -8.88 16.35
CA LYS A 195 6.41 -8.85 16.98
C LYS A 195 7.50 -8.38 16.01
N LEU A 196 7.32 -8.62 14.71
CA LEU A 196 8.26 -8.24 13.65
C LEU A 196 7.97 -6.85 13.06
N ALA A 197 6.75 -6.33 13.25
CA ALA A 197 6.31 -5.06 12.71
C ALA A 197 7.25 -3.88 13.03
N PRO A 198 7.74 -3.70 14.27
CA PRO A 198 8.66 -2.59 14.60
C PRO A 198 9.93 -2.60 13.74
N LYS A 199 10.50 -3.77 13.46
CA LYS A 199 11.69 -3.90 12.60
C LYS A 199 11.36 -3.54 11.14
N GLY A 200 10.20 -3.96 10.65
CA GLY A 200 9.74 -3.63 9.30
C GLY A 200 9.51 -2.12 9.14
N ILE A 201 8.86 -1.50 10.11
CA ILE A 201 8.61 -0.06 10.16
C ILE A 201 9.95 0.70 10.18
N ALA A 202 10.84 0.39 11.12
CA ALA A 202 12.16 1.02 11.23
C ALA A 202 12.95 0.93 9.92
N ARG A 203 12.88 -0.20 9.20
CA ARG A 203 13.52 -0.35 7.90
C ARG A 203 12.91 0.58 6.83
N GLY A 204 11.59 0.83 6.89
CA GLY A 204 10.91 1.76 5.98
C GLY A 204 11.40 3.20 6.16
N PHE A 205 11.67 3.60 7.40
CA PHE A 205 12.16 4.95 7.71
C PHE A 205 13.68 5.11 7.54
N ALA A 206 14.46 4.02 7.66
CA ALA A 206 15.93 4.07 7.55
C ALA A 206 16.39 4.59 6.16
N PRO A 207 17.44 5.43 6.10
CA PRO A 207 18.37 5.87 7.16
C PRO A 207 17.88 7.09 7.96
N GLY A 208 16.69 7.58 7.70
CA GLY A 208 16.13 8.78 8.26
C GLY A 208 15.93 8.75 9.78
N PRO A 209 15.34 9.82 10.31
CA PRO A 209 15.05 9.91 11.73
C PRO A 209 14.14 8.75 12.17
N VAL A 210 14.15 8.46 13.46
CA VAL A 210 13.30 7.43 14.05
C VAL A 210 11.85 7.66 13.62
N ASN A 211 11.18 6.60 13.17
CA ASN A 211 9.76 6.66 12.84
C ASN A 211 8.94 7.25 14.01
N PRO A 212 7.85 7.97 13.75
CA PRO A 212 6.96 8.45 14.80
C PRO A 212 6.61 7.31 15.77
N PRO A 213 6.71 7.52 17.11
CA PRO A 213 6.52 6.45 18.10
C PRO A 213 5.21 5.69 17.97
N ASP A 214 4.17 6.37 17.52
CA ASP A 214 2.80 5.87 17.36
C ASP A 214 2.45 5.53 15.90
N TYR A 215 3.43 5.49 14.99
CA TYR A 215 3.20 5.22 13.56
C TYR A 215 2.37 3.96 13.34
N GLY A 216 2.79 2.84 13.95
CA GLY A 216 2.11 1.56 13.78
C GLY A 216 0.65 1.57 14.22
N ASP A 217 0.35 2.30 15.29
CA ASP A 217 -1.00 2.45 15.83
C ASP A 217 -1.85 3.38 14.97
N LYS A 218 -1.30 4.54 14.57
CA LYS A 218 -1.99 5.49 13.69
C LYS A 218 -2.46 4.86 12.39
N ILE A 219 -1.60 4.08 11.75
CA ILE A 219 -1.93 3.44 10.47
C ILE A 219 -2.65 2.09 10.62
N GLY A 220 -2.81 1.59 11.85
CA GLY A 220 -3.42 0.27 12.08
C GLY A 220 -2.60 -0.86 11.48
N THR A 221 -1.28 -0.89 11.69
CA THR A 221 -0.37 -1.93 11.18
C THR A 221 -0.88 -3.36 11.44
N PRO A 222 -1.52 -3.69 12.59
CA PRO A 222 -2.04 -5.03 12.83
C PRO A 222 -3.11 -5.49 11.83
N LEU A 223 -3.83 -4.58 11.16
CA LEU A 223 -4.79 -4.94 10.11
C LEU A 223 -4.15 -5.71 8.96
N PHE A 224 -2.88 -5.46 8.68
CA PHE A 224 -2.12 -6.19 7.66
C PHE A 224 -1.91 -7.67 8.01
N PHE A 225 -1.79 -8.02 9.29
CA PHE A 225 -1.55 -9.40 9.71
C PHE A 225 -2.81 -10.28 9.73
N ARG A 226 -3.96 -9.75 9.35
CA ARG A 226 -5.16 -10.56 9.12
C ARG A 226 -4.93 -11.48 7.90
N PRO A 227 -5.36 -12.75 7.96
CA PRO A 227 -5.07 -13.76 6.93
C PRO A 227 -5.37 -13.29 5.50
N LYS A 228 -6.54 -12.70 5.28
CA LYS A 228 -6.97 -12.21 3.96
C LYS A 228 -6.07 -11.07 3.45
N ALA A 229 -5.71 -10.12 4.32
CA ALA A 229 -4.87 -9.00 3.96
C ALA A 229 -3.43 -9.44 3.64
N TYR A 230 -2.88 -10.33 4.45
CA TYR A 230 -1.56 -10.88 4.19
C TYR A 230 -1.49 -11.66 2.88
N LYS A 231 -2.50 -12.54 2.61
CA LYS A 231 -2.60 -13.31 1.36
C LYS A 231 -2.70 -12.38 0.14
N ALA A 232 -3.56 -11.37 0.21
CA ALA A 232 -3.73 -10.38 -0.86
C ALA A 232 -2.42 -9.66 -1.19
N ASN A 233 -1.71 -9.20 -0.15
CA ASN A 233 -0.40 -8.56 -0.34
C ASN A 233 0.66 -9.53 -0.88
N ALA A 234 0.66 -10.78 -0.44
CA ALA A 234 1.58 -11.81 -0.92
C ALA A 234 1.37 -12.08 -2.43
N GLU A 235 0.13 -12.19 -2.87
CA GLU A 235 -0.22 -12.35 -4.30
C GLU A 235 0.25 -11.14 -5.12
N ASP A 236 0.03 -9.90 -4.63
CA ASP A 236 0.55 -8.69 -5.26
C ASP A 236 2.07 -8.77 -5.45
N MET A 237 2.81 -9.12 -4.37
CA MET A 237 4.28 -9.17 -4.39
C MET A 237 4.84 -10.23 -5.34
N VAL A 238 4.12 -11.35 -5.54
CA VAL A 238 4.59 -12.45 -6.41
C VAL A 238 4.64 -12.01 -7.87
N ILE A 239 3.64 -11.27 -8.35
CA ILE A 239 3.57 -10.87 -9.76
C ILE A 239 4.08 -9.46 -10.04
N GLY A 240 4.40 -8.70 -8.98
CA GLY A 240 4.63 -7.26 -9.03
C GLY A 240 5.67 -6.82 -10.05
N SER A 241 6.84 -7.45 -10.06
CA SER A 241 7.90 -7.08 -11.01
C SER A 241 7.44 -7.27 -12.47
N ALA A 242 6.74 -8.36 -12.78
CA ALA A 242 6.22 -8.61 -14.12
C ALA A 242 5.12 -7.60 -14.51
N GLU A 243 4.21 -7.28 -13.59
CA GLU A 243 3.15 -6.29 -13.82
C GLU A 243 3.72 -4.88 -14.04
N MET A 244 4.73 -4.46 -13.25
CA MET A 244 5.42 -3.20 -13.47
C MET A 244 6.13 -3.16 -14.82
N GLY A 245 6.74 -4.29 -15.27
CA GLY A 245 7.37 -4.38 -16.59
C GLY A 245 6.38 -4.22 -17.74
N LYS A 246 5.21 -4.84 -17.65
CA LYS A 246 4.14 -4.70 -18.66
C LYS A 246 3.65 -3.27 -18.82
N GLN A 247 3.63 -2.51 -17.73
CA GLN A 247 3.10 -1.15 -17.74
C GLN A 247 4.18 -0.11 -18.07
N ALA A 248 5.46 -0.34 -17.69
CA ALA A 248 6.54 0.63 -17.86
C ALA A 248 6.75 1.04 -19.33
N VAL A 249 6.55 0.13 -20.28
CA VAL A 249 6.64 0.43 -21.71
C VAL A 249 5.60 1.42 -22.23
N ARG A 250 4.60 1.75 -21.41
CA ARG A 250 3.54 2.71 -21.73
C ARG A 250 3.73 4.08 -21.10
N TYR A 251 4.72 4.27 -20.22
CA TYR A 251 4.86 5.52 -19.46
C TYR A 251 5.10 6.75 -20.34
N SER A 252 5.75 6.59 -21.50
CA SER A 252 5.96 7.68 -22.47
C SER A 252 4.66 8.23 -23.06
N SER A 253 3.53 7.54 -22.93
CA SER A 253 2.21 8.03 -23.36
C SER A 253 1.51 8.92 -22.34
N LEU A 254 2.04 9.04 -21.12
CA LEU A 254 1.50 9.92 -20.10
C LEU A 254 1.80 11.39 -20.45
N THR A 255 0.76 12.20 -20.55
CA THR A 255 0.87 13.64 -20.89
C THR A 255 0.51 14.55 -19.73
N LEU A 256 -0.12 14.01 -18.68
CA LEU A 256 -0.51 14.76 -17.49
C LEU A 256 0.72 15.12 -16.62
N PRO A 257 0.62 16.13 -15.75
CA PRO A 257 1.69 16.48 -14.82
C PRO A 257 2.05 15.33 -13.90
N VAL A 258 3.36 15.04 -13.76
CA VAL A 258 3.88 13.98 -12.90
C VAL A 258 4.96 14.55 -11.99
N THR A 259 4.82 14.36 -10.68
CA THR A 259 5.85 14.69 -9.69
C THR A 259 6.28 13.44 -8.95
N ILE A 260 7.59 13.20 -8.92
CA ILE A 260 8.23 12.07 -8.24
C ILE A 260 8.89 12.59 -6.96
N VAL A 261 8.54 12.01 -5.82
CA VAL A 261 9.19 12.32 -4.53
C VAL A 261 9.80 11.04 -3.98
N SER A 262 11.10 11.00 -3.83
CA SER A 262 11.82 9.81 -3.35
C SER A 262 12.73 10.14 -2.16
N GLY A 263 12.89 9.20 -1.23
CA GLY A 263 13.89 9.32 -0.18
C GLY A 263 15.28 8.97 -0.73
N GLN A 264 16.29 9.77 -0.38
CA GLN A 264 17.65 9.57 -0.89
C GLN A 264 18.23 8.20 -0.49
N GLY A 265 17.89 7.70 0.69
CA GLY A 265 18.38 6.44 1.23
C GLY A 265 17.40 5.27 1.11
N ASP A 266 16.42 5.31 0.19
CA ASP A 266 15.45 4.21 0.06
C ASP A 266 16.13 2.89 -0.34
N VAL A 267 16.10 1.92 0.58
CA VAL A 267 16.64 0.56 0.42
C VAL A 267 15.55 -0.48 0.12
N ILE A 268 14.30 -0.04 0.01
CA ILE A 268 13.14 -0.89 -0.30
C ILE A 268 12.82 -0.80 -1.78
N VAL A 269 12.65 0.43 -2.29
CA VAL A 269 12.40 0.73 -3.69
C VAL A 269 13.59 1.54 -4.22
N TYR A 270 14.50 0.86 -4.93
CA TYR A 270 15.75 1.48 -5.37
C TYR A 270 15.52 2.60 -6.38
N ASN A 271 15.94 3.81 -6.03
CA ASN A 271 15.80 5.01 -6.87
C ASN A 271 16.40 4.84 -8.27
N ALA A 272 17.55 4.14 -8.38
CA ALA A 272 18.22 3.88 -9.66
C ALA A 272 17.36 3.07 -10.65
N ILE A 273 16.43 2.26 -10.14
CA ILE A 273 15.50 1.48 -10.97
C ILE A 273 14.22 2.27 -11.22
N HIS A 274 13.60 2.76 -10.16
CA HIS A 274 12.23 3.24 -10.20
C HIS A 274 12.12 4.75 -10.48
N ALA A 275 12.70 5.59 -9.63
CA ALA A 275 12.62 7.05 -9.82
C ALA A 275 13.39 7.50 -11.08
N ALA A 276 14.60 6.97 -11.29
CA ALA A 276 15.39 7.25 -12.49
C ALA A 276 14.72 6.69 -13.76
N GLY A 277 14.13 5.49 -13.68
CA GLY A 277 13.35 4.91 -14.77
C GLY A 277 12.16 5.79 -15.16
N LEU A 278 11.37 6.25 -14.18
CA LEU A 278 10.26 7.17 -14.43
C LEU A 278 10.72 8.48 -15.07
N LYS A 279 11.80 9.07 -14.58
CA LYS A 279 12.34 10.31 -15.14
C LYS A 279 12.81 10.15 -16.59
N ARG A 280 13.38 8.99 -16.93
CA ARG A 280 13.77 8.62 -18.30
C ARG A 280 12.55 8.46 -19.20
N ASP A 281 11.51 7.74 -18.73
CA ASP A 281 10.36 7.34 -19.53
C ASP A 281 9.26 8.40 -19.57
N ILE A 282 9.27 9.37 -18.62
CA ILE A 282 8.39 10.54 -18.53
C ILE A 282 9.29 11.79 -18.42
N PRO A 283 9.86 12.31 -19.52
CA PRO A 283 10.87 13.39 -19.46
C PRO A 283 10.36 14.68 -18.82
N HIS A 284 9.06 14.98 -18.94
CA HIS A 284 8.43 16.14 -18.32
C HIS A 284 8.14 15.98 -16.82
N ALA A 285 8.33 14.80 -16.24
CA ALA A 285 8.14 14.61 -14.80
C ALA A 285 9.11 15.47 -13.99
N THR A 286 8.62 16.12 -12.94
CA THR A 286 9.47 16.78 -11.93
C THR A 286 9.89 15.76 -10.88
N SER A 287 11.12 15.84 -10.38
CA SER A 287 11.64 14.88 -9.39
C SER A 287 12.28 15.59 -8.22
N PHE A 288 11.91 15.19 -7.00
CA PHE A 288 12.45 15.67 -5.73
C PHE A 288 13.06 14.50 -4.97
N ARG A 289 14.21 14.73 -4.34
CA ARG A 289 14.84 13.79 -3.41
C ARG A 289 14.83 14.38 -2.01
N VAL A 290 14.26 13.66 -1.05
CA VAL A 290 14.24 14.07 0.34
C VAL A 290 15.52 13.52 1.02
N PRO A 291 16.43 14.40 1.45
CA PRO A 291 17.63 13.98 2.20
C PRO A 291 17.22 13.20 3.46
N GLU A 292 18.06 12.27 3.89
CA GLU A 292 17.86 11.47 5.10
C GLU A 292 16.56 10.64 5.13
N ALA A 293 15.71 10.72 4.11
CA ALA A 293 14.54 9.87 4.01
C ALA A 293 14.87 8.53 3.36
N GLY A 294 14.23 7.48 3.90
CA GLY A 294 14.14 6.16 3.27
C GLY A 294 12.87 6.05 2.42
N HIS A 295 12.11 4.97 2.67
CA HIS A 295 10.91 4.65 1.90
C HIS A 295 9.68 5.51 2.25
N MET A 296 9.78 6.41 3.24
CA MET A 296 8.66 7.19 3.78
C MET A 296 8.89 8.72 3.64
N PRO A 297 9.15 9.25 2.43
CA PRO A 297 9.49 10.66 2.24
C PRO A 297 8.38 11.61 2.72
N HIS A 298 7.12 11.23 2.62
CA HIS A 298 5.95 12.02 3.05
C HIS A 298 5.76 12.09 4.58
N TRP A 299 6.48 11.27 5.34
CA TRP A 299 6.56 11.38 6.79
C TRP A 299 7.77 12.19 7.24
N VAL A 300 8.82 12.22 6.43
CA VAL A 300 10.07 12.95 6.72
C VAL A 300 9.96 14.43 6.33
N ASP A 301 9.40 14.69 5.15
CA ASP A 301 9.15 16.05 4.65
C ASP A 301 7.70 16.17 4.15
N PRO A 302 6.73 16.25 5.07
CA PRO A 302 5.34 16.42 4.72
C PRO A 302 5.04 17.79 4.11
N ASP A 303 5.84 18.83 4.40
CA ASP A 303 5.65 20.18 3.85
C ASP A 303 5.91 20.20 2.34
N LEU A 304 6.97 19.53 1.88
CA LEU A 304 7.23 19.34 0.46
C LEU A 304 6.05 18.66 -0.24
N VAL A 305 5.58 17.55 0.32
CA VAL A 305 4.51 16.76 -0.31
C VAL A 305 3.18 17.53 -0.31
N GLU A 306 2.85 18.22 0.78
CA GLU A 306 1.69 19.12 0.85
C GLU A 306 1.74 20.20 -0.22
N GLY A 307 2.87 20.90 -0.32
CA GLY A 307 3.05 21.97 -1.33
C GLY A 307 2.89 21.47 -2.76
N ILE A 308 3.43 20.29 -3.08
CA ILE A 308 3.26 19.65 -4.40
C ILE A 308 1.78 19.33 -4.67
N ILE A 309 1.09 18.74 -3.72
CA ILE A 309 -0.34 18.40 -3.87
C ILE A 309 -1.17 19.65 -4.11
N ARG A 310 -0.92 20.73 -3.33
CA ARG A 310 -1.60 22.02 -3.47
C ARG A 310 -1.36 22.65 -4.85
N ALA A 311 -0.13 22.65 -5.33
CA ALA A 311 0.21 23.17 -6.63
C ALA A 311 -0.55 22.46 -7.76
N HIS A 312 -0.59 21.11 -7.73
CA HIS A 312 -1.38 20.36 -8.71
C HIS A 312 -2.89 20.55 -8.59
N ALA A 313 -3.39 20.78 -7.38
CA ALA A 313 -4.82 21.02 -7.16
C ALA A 313 -5.28 22.37 -7.72
N THR A 314 -4.39 23.39 -7.71
CA THR A 314 -4.67 24.76 -8.16
C THR A 314 -4.10 25.10 -9.55
N ASP A 315 -3.58 24.11 -10.28
CA ASP A 315 -2.94 24.28 -11.61
C ASP A 315 -1.74 25.26 -11.58
N THR A 316 -1.01 25.29 -10.45
CA THR A 316 0.20 26.09 -10.29
C THR A 316 1.45 25.20 -10.29
N VAL A 317 2.61 25.82 -10.48
CA VAL A 317 3.90 25.13 -10.34
C VAL A 317 4.35 25.23 -8.89
N TYR A 318 4.79 24.11 -8.30
CA TYR A 318 5.42 24.14 -7.00
C TYR A 318 6.82 24.75 -7.11
N GLU A 319 6.95 25.97 -6.63
CA GLU A 319 8.21 26.74 -6.59
C GLU A 319 8.93 26.59 -5.23
N GLY A 320 8.90 25.42 -4.61
CA GLY A 320 9.58 25.19 -3.34
C GLY A 320 11.03 25.66 -3.35
N SER A 321 11.54 26.12 -2.20
CA SER A 321 12.86 26.75 -2.06
C SER A 321 13.94 25.94 -2.79
N SER A 322 14.40 26.50 -3.90
CA SER A 322 15.25 25.85 -4.91
C SER A 322 16.66 25.45 -4.44
N ALA A 323 16.94 25.58 -3.14
CA ALA A 323 18.28 25.38 -2.59
C ALA A 323 18.57 23.93 -2.15
N GLN A 324 17.56 23.08 -1.96
CA GLN A 324 17.78 21.74 -1.40
C GLN A 324 17.42 20.55 -2.31
N PHE A 325 16.71 20.73 -3.42
CA PHE A 325 16.04 19.61 -4.10
C PHE A 325 16.21 19.54 -5.63
N ARG A 326 17.21 20.22 -6.22
CA ARG A 326 17.43 20.08 -7.66
C ARG A 326 17.87 18.67 -7.99
N ALA A 327 17.14 18.03 -8.91
CA ALA A 327 17.57 16.84 -9.60
C ALA A 327 18.97 17.05 -10.18
N GLU A 328 19.88 16.14 -9.89
CA GLU A 328 21.08 15.97 -10.71
C GLU A 328 20.64 15.58 -12.13
N PRO A 329 21.36 16.08 -13.16
CA PRO A 329 21.04 15.87 -14.56
C PRO A 329 21.01 14.41 -14.97
#